data_e2564fa6c7fd0a446015597a97ca44e0
#
_entry.id   e2564fa6c7fd0a446015597a97ca44e0
#
_cell.length_a   1.000
_cell.length_b   1.000
_cell.length_c   1.000
_cell.angle_alpha   90.00
_cell.angle_beta   90.00
_cell.angle_gamma   90.00
#
_symmetry.space_group_name_H-M   'P 1'
#
loop_
_entity.id
_entity.type
_entity.pdbx_description
1 polymer ?
#
loop_
_entity_poly.entity_id
_entity_poly.type
_entity_poly.pdbx_seq_one_letter_code
_entity_poly.pdbx_strand_id
1 'polypeptide(L)'
;MWALLWSQLLSPSPAGSAWAPTWLARPGAWSPLPVLLWFGLFGVCMGLGLLYKSFALVAPAAATLWCALLAGQPLRLNHLMRASAAVAWSALLALGVFGLWFALDPDPAAVWQEFVVGENAGKMAGSQGYWHAALWGDYPIWTQLLAYLENAGLLWFVVMGLAWAGARALFNGKRWAHIPAPERTLWLWLLVWLVIFSLPSQRSARYVIPAMPALAMVLALHWERVARFWFLLTLAITSTAVVLLGRIAWVMGDMDIGTPTLRWAAMLAVAVGLAAALAGCLRPNWSRNAALLACLGVYASFGLMVAPLDSARAQYSPAALAQLQGKRVAVPNGFTGQYERFHFFMPHSTLVPFDVAGRNTGALHPEMPPTERLAFLLGSFDAVVWLDNDSQATAPSCAPACRVLGYRWHVKSRHKSGEVTLANVWYPQQWLFGREWLLLPGAAN
;
A
#
# COMPACT_ATOMS: atom_id res chain seq x y z
N MET A 1 -15.73 -0.24 15.74
CA MET A 1 -14.68 0.41 16.56
C MET A 1 -14.40 1.85 16.10
N TRP A 2 -14.10 2.08 14.83
CA TRP A 2 -13.85 3.43 14.28
C TRP A 2 -15.05 4.39 14.44
N ALA A 3 -16.27 3.94 14.18
CA ALA A 3 -17.47 4.77 14.37
C ALA A 3 -17.67 5.18 15.84
N LEU A 4 -17.33 4.31 16.79
CA LEU A 4 -17.38 4.62 18.24
C LEU A 4 -16.28 5.62 18.64
N LEU A 5 -15.08 5.50 18.08
CA LEU A 5 -14.00 6.46 18.29
C LEU A 5 -14.36 7.83 17.67
N TRP A 6 -14.94 7.85 16.48
CA TRP A 6 -15.43 9.09 15.84
C TRP A 6 -16.49 9.78 16.66
N SER A 7 -17.48 9.05 17.18
CA SER A 7 -18.53 9.66 18.03
C SER A 7 -17.98 10.26 19.31
N GLN A 8 -16.90 9.70 19.88
CA GLN A 8 -16.25 10.23 21.08
C GLN A 8 -15.31 11.41 20.79
N LEU A 9 -14.67 11.43 19.62
CA LEU A 9 -13.76 12.52 19.22
C LEU A 9 -14.49 13.79 18.76
N LEU A 10 -15.70 13.65 18.21
CA LEU A 10 -16.49 14.76 17.71
C LEU A 10 -17.42 15.39 18.74
N SER A 11 -17.51 14.84 19.98
CA SER A 11 -18.34 15.41 21.04
C SER A 11 -17.60 16.53 21.78
N PRO A 12 -17.98 17.80 21.64
CA PRO A 12 -17.25 18.92 22.25
C PRO A 12 -17.62 19.24 23.69
N SER A 13 -18.30 18.35 24.44
CA SER A 13 -18.76 18.74 25.77
C SER A 13 -18.64 17.64 26.83
N PRO A 14 -18.15 17.97 28.04
CA PRO A 14 -18.15 17.06 29.18
C PRO A 14 -19.52 16.89 29.85
N ALA A 15 -20.55 17.63 29.42
CA ALA A 15 -21.89 17.56 29.98
C ALA A 15 -22.88 17.22 28.84
N GLY A 16 -23.30 15.96 28.76
CA GLY A 16 -24.54 15.61 28.08
C GLY A 16 -24.47 15.19 26.64
N SER A 17 -23.46 14.46 26.17
CA SER A 17 -23.52 13.83 24.85
C SER A 17 -24.46 12.60 24.89
N ALA A 18 -25.68 12.79 24.39
CA ALA A 18 -26.71 11.75 24.27
C ALA A 18 -26.37 10.61 23.30
N TRP A 19 -25.18 10.61 22.70
CA TRP A 19 -24.76 9.69 21.63
C TRP A 19 -23.67 8.68 22.05
N ALA A 20 -22.98 8.88 23.19
CA ALA A 20 -22.18 7.79 23.74
C ALA A 20 -23.13 6.81 24.42
N PRO A 21 -23.17 5.53 24.01
CA PRO A 21 -23.96 4.56 24.74
C PRO A 21 -23.58 4.62 26.21
N THR A 22 -24.53 4.94 27.09
CA THR A 22 -24.31 5.17 28.53
C THR A 22 -23.67 3.99 29.24
N TRP A 23 -23.67 2.80 28.62
CA TRP A 23 -23.02 1.59 29.09
C TRP A 23 -21.47 1.61 28.96
N LEU A 24 -20.90 2.42 28.04
CA LEU A 24 -19.44 2.62 27.97
C LEU A 24 -18.92 3.54 29.07
N ALA A 25 -19.78 4.44 29.61
CA ALA A 25 -19.40 5.42 30.60
C ALA A 25 -19.50 4.93 32.07
N ARG A 26 -20.22 3.84 32.32
CA ARG A 26 -20.44 3.31 33.67
C ARG A 26 -19.93 1.87 33.79
N PRO A 27 -18.81 1.61 34.50
CA PRO A 27 -18.23 0.27 34.66
C PRO A 27 -19.14 -0.79 35.35
N GLY A 28 -20.31 -0.39 35.84
CA GLY A 28 -21.23 -1.28 36.57
C GLY A 28 -22.55 -1.61 35.84
N ALA A 29 -22.86 -0.96 34.73
CA ALA A 29 -24.17 -1.05 34.08
C ALA A 29 -24.13 -1.74 32.70
N TRP A 30 -23.28 -2.73 32.51
CA TRP A 30 -23.25 -3.48 31.26
C TRP A 30 -24.41 -4.46 31.20
N SER A 31 -25.51 -4.10 30.56
CA SER A 31 -26.47 -5.12 30.19
C SER A 31 -25.80 -6.07 29.19
N PRO A 32 -25.94 -7.39 29.37
CA PRO A 32 -25.15 -8.36 28.59
C PRO A 32 -25.43 -8.33 27.07
N LEU A 33 -26.66 -7.99 26.69
CA LEU A 33 -27.09 -8.05 25.29
C LEU A 33 -26.37 -7.07 24.35
N PRO A 34 -26.32 -5.74 24.61
CA PRO A 34 -25.60 -4.83 23.74
C PRO A 34 -24.10 -5.09 23.71
N VAL A 35 -23.52 -5.58 24.79
CA VAL A 35 -22.11 -5.99 24.84
C VAL A 35 -21.84 -7.15 23.89
N LEU A 36 -22.64 -8.21 23.96
CA LEU A 36 -22.54 -9.38 23.07
C LEU A 36 -22.72 -9.00 21.61
N LEU A 37 -23.68 -8.10 21.31
CA LEU A 37 -23.92 -7.64 19.94
C LEU A 37 -22.71 -6.84 19.37
N TRP A 38 -22.14 -5.91 20.16
CA TRP A 38 -21.00 -5.11 19.68
C TRP A 38 -19.74 -5.93 19.49
N PHE A 39 -19.41 -6.82 20.43
CA PHE A 39 -18.27 -7.72 20.26
C PHE A 39 -18.53 -8.79 19.22
N GLY A 40 -19.80 -9.19 19.04
CA GLY A 40 -20.22 -10.06 17.95
C GLY A 40 -20.02 -9.43 16.58
N LEU A 41 -20.49 -8.18 16.39
CA LEU A 41 -20.28 -7.44 15.16
C LEU A 41 -18.79 -7.22 14.86
N PHE A 42 -18.01 -6.88 15.89
CA PHE A 42 -16.56 -6.78 15.77
C PHE A 42 -15.94 -8.10 15.30
N GLY A 43 -16.36 -9.23 15.89
CA GLY A 43 -15.91 -10.56 15.48
C GLY A 43 -16.26 -10.89 14.02
N VAL A 44 -17.49 -10.63 13.59
CA VAL A 44 -17.89 -10.81 12.18
C VAL A 44 -17.04 -9.96 11.24
N CYS A 45 -16.83 -8.68 11.55
CA CYS A 45 -15.97 -7.81 10.75
C CYS A 45 -14.52 -8.33 10.67
N MET A 46 -14.00 -8.87 11.79
CA MET A 46 -12.68 -9.51 11.79
C MET A 46 -12.66 -10.78 10.95
N GLY A 47 -13.72 -11.60 11.01
CA GLY A 47 -13.87 -12.79 10.19
C GLY A 47 -13.88 -12.50 8.69
N LEU A 48 -14.62 -11.47 8.26
CA LEU A 48 -14.56 -10.98 6.89
C LEU A 48 -13.15 -10.52 6.49
N GLY A 49 -12.43 -9.88 7.42
CA GLY A 49 -11.02 -9.53 7.23
C GLY A 49 -10.10 -10.75 7.05
N LEU A 50 -10.37 -11.85 7.79
CA LEU A 50 -9.68 -13.13 7.65
C LEU A 50 -9.89 -13.73 6.25
N LEU A 51 -11.12 -13.73 5.74
CA LEU A 51 -11.45 -14.22 4.41
C LEU A 51 -10.72 -13.45 3.32
N TYR A 52 -10.45 -12.17 3.55
CA TYR A 52 -9.83 -11.31 2.54
C TYR A 52 -8.30 -11.38 2.54
N LYS A 53 -7.63 -11.40 3.73
CA LYS A 53 -6.17 -11.16 3.73
C LYS A 53 -5.35 -12.04 4.66
N SER A 54 -5.81 -12.69 5.66
CA SER A 54 -5.01 -13.50 6.60
C SER A 54 -5.14 -13.09 8.07
N PHE A 55 -4.61 -13.94 8.96
CA PHE A 55 -4.53 -13.72 10.42
C PHE A 55 -3.82 -12.42 10.81
N ALA A 56 -3.03 -11.85 9.90
CA ALA A 56 -2.28 -10.63 10.11
C ALA A 56 -3.12 -9.41 10.57
N LEU A 57 -4.40 -9.35 10.20
CA LEU A 57 -5.29 -8.25 10.61
C LEU A 57 -5.97 -8.52 11.96
N VAL A 58 -6.26 -9.78 12.28
CA VAL A 58 -7.09 -10.14 13.43
C VAL A 58 -6.30 -10.11 14.74
N ALA A 59 -5.08 -10.62 14.73
CA ALA A 59 -4.24 -10.64 15.92
C ALA A 59 -3.98 -9.23 16.51
N PRO A 60 -3.54 -8.23 15.71
CA PRO A 60 -3.40 -6.86 16.21
C PRO A 60 -4.71 -6.24 16.67
N ALA A 61 -5.82 -6.48 15.94
CA ALA A 61 -7.12 -5.93 16.30
C ALA A 61 -7.63 -6.51 17.64
N ALA A 62 -7.51 -7.82 17.82
CA ALA A 62 -7.87 -8.51 19.06
C ALA A 62 -7.01 -8.05 20.25
N ALA A 63 -5.69 -7.96 20.05
CA ALA A 63 -4.77 -7.48 21.08
C ALA A 63 -5.03 -6.02 21.44
N THR A 64 -5.31 -5.14 20.46
CA THR A 64 -5.67 -3.75 20.72
C THR A 64 -6.97 -3.65 21.49
N LEU A 65 -7.98 -4.43 21.12
CA LEU A 65 -9.25 -4.48 21.85
C LEU A 65 -9.02 -4.89 23.31
N TRP A 66 -8.25 -5.95 23.53
CA TRP A 66 -7.90 -6.42 24.88
C TRP A 66 -7.17 -5.35 25.70
N CYS A 67 -6.14 -4.74 25.14
CA CYS A 67 -5.41 -3.65 25.79
C CYS A 67 -6.32 -2.43 26.08
N ALA A 68 -7.20 -2.06 25.14
CA ALA A 68 -8.11 -0.93 25.31
C ALA A 68 -9.16 -1.18 26.42
N LEU A 69 -9.66 -2.40 26.53
CA LEU A 69 -10.59 -2.78 27.61
C LEU A 69 -9.93 -2.75 29.01
N LEU A 70 -8.63 -3.03 29.09
CA LEU A 70 -7.85 -2.98 30.32
C LEU A 70 -7.31 -1.59 30.65
N ALA A 71 -7.19 -0.73 29.65
CA ALA A 71 -6.57 0.58 29.81
C ALA A 71 -7.36 1.47 30.77
N GLY A 72 -6.72 1.86 31.87
CA GLY A 72 -7.32 2.68 32.94
C GLY A 72 -8.13 1.90 33.97
N GLN A 73 -8.19 0.57 33.85
CA GLN A 73 -8.74 -0.29 34.86
C GLN A 73 -7.65 -0.82 35.82
N PRO A 74 -7.93 -1.03 37.10
CA PRO A 74 -6.99 -1.73 37.95
C PRO A 74 -6.82 -3.18 37.46
N LEU A 75 -5.59 -3.67 37.45
CA LEU A 75 -5.28 -5.05 37.05
C LEU A 75 -5.79 -6.06 38.08
N ARG A 76 -7.09 -6.33 38.06
CA ARG A 76 -7.75 -7.35 38.86
C ARG A 76 -8.16 -8.52 37.96
N LEU A 77 -8.15 -9.74 38.52
CA LEU A 77 -8.50 -10.95 37.79
C LEU A 77 -9.84 -10.84 37.06
N ASN A 78 -10.86 -10.26 37.73
CA ASN A 78 -12.18 -10.07 37.13
C ASN A 78 -12.17 -9.17 35.87
N HIS A 79 -11.30 -8.14 35.81
CA HIS A 79 -11.18 -7.26 34.64
C HIS A 79 -10.46 -8.00 33.50
N LEU A 80 -9.41 -8.75 33.83
CA LEU A 80 -8.70 -9.59 32.89
C LEU A 80 -9.64 -10.65 32.26
N MET A 81 -10.39 -11.37 33.08
CA MET A 81 -11.34 -12.38 32.61
C MET A 81 -12.42 -11.79 31.72
N ARG A 82 -13.02 -10.64 32.10
CA ARG A 82 -14.03 -9.98 31.26
C ARG A 82 -13.47 -9.51 29.91
N ALA A 83 -12.30 -8.88 29.91
CA ALA A 83 -11.64 -8.47 28.67
C ALA A 83 -11.30 -9.67 27.78
N SER A 84 -10.76 -10.74 28.39
CA SER A 84 -10.44 -11.97 27.67
C SER A 84 -11.69 -12.68 27.12
N ALA A 85 -12.78 -12.72 27.89
CA ALA A 85 -14.05 -13.30 27.43
C ALA A 85 -14.65 -12.52 26.24
N ALA A 86 -14.60 -11.18 26.27
CA ALA A 86 -15.06 -10.34 25.17
C ALA A 86 -14.25 -10.56 23.89
N VAL A 87 -12.92 -10.63 24.02
CA VAL A 87 -12.02 -10.92 22.89
C VAL A 87 -12.21 -12.35 22.38
N ALA A 88 -12.34 -13.33 23.28
CA ALA A 88 -12.60 -14.73 22.92
C ALA A 88 -13.93 -14.89 22.16
N TRP A 89 -14.98 -14.21 22.59
CA TRP A 89 -16.25 -14.18 21.86
C TRP A 89 -16.10 -13.63 20.45
N SER A 90 -15.42 -12.48 20.29
CA SER A 90 -15.13 -11.91 18.97
C SER A 90 -14.28 -12.84 18.11
N ALA A 91 -13.27 -13.50 18.71
CA ALA A 91 -12.39 -14.43 18.01
C ALA A 91 -13.14 -15.68 17.54
N LEU A 92 -14.04 -16.23 18.37
CA LEU A 92 -14.88 -17.37 18.00
C LEU A 92 -15.77 -17.07 16.78
N LEU A 93 -16.39 -15.89 16.76
CA LEU A 93 -17.19 -15.47 15.62
C LEU A 93 -16.33 -15.22 14.37
N ALA A 94 -15.16 -14.61 14.56
CA ALA A 94 -14.22 -14.41 13.46
C ALA A 94 -13.76 -15.74 12.84
N LEU A 95 -13.41 -16.71 13.67
CA LEU A 95 -13.05 -18.06 13.23
C LEU A 95 -14.23 -18.82 12.63
N GLY A 96 -15.46 -18.61 13.14
CA GLY A 96 -16.67 -19.17 12.54
C GLY A 96 -16.90 -18.67 11.12
N VAL A 97 -16.78 -17.34 10.91
CA VAL A 97 -16.87 -16.75 9.56
C VAL A 97 -15.74 -17.25 8.66
N PHE A 98 -14.51 -17.33 9.17
CA PHE A 98 -13.37 -17.89 8.43
C PHE A 98 -13.58 -19.37 8.08
N GLY A 99 -14.17 -20.14 8.99
CA GLY A 99 -14.51 -21.55 8.79
C GLY A 99 -15.48 -21.79 7.63
N LEU A 100 -16.33 -20.80 7.28
CA LEU A 100 -17.20 -20.88 6.11
C LEU A 100 -16.39 -21.02 4.82
N TRP A 101 -15.20 -20.49 4.74
CA TRP A 101 -14.34 -20.69 3.55
C TRP A 101 -14.04 -22.17 3.35
N PHE A 102 -13.62 -22.88 4.40
CA PHE A 102 -13.36 -24.32 4.31
C PHE A 102 -14.62 -25.15 4.01
N ALA A 103 -15.78 -24.69 4.47
CA ALA A 103 -17.05 -25.37 4.22
C ALA A 103 -17.57 -25.15 2.79
N LEU A 104 -17.22 -24.06 2.14
CA LEU A 104 -17.74 -23.66 0.83
C LEU A 104 -16.73 -23.86 -0.31
N ASP A 105 -15.45 -24.03 -0.02
CA ASP A 105 -14.40 -24.21 -1.02
C ASP A 105 -14.40 -25.67 -1.52
N PRO A 106 -14.30 -25.90 -2.83
CA PRO A 106 -14.23 -27.26 -3.39
C PRO A 106 -12.93 -28.00 -3.01
N ASP A 107 -11.86 -27.28 -2.63
CA ASP A 107 -10.59 -27.85 -2.16
C ASP A 107 -10.11 -27.23 -0.85
N PRO A 108 -10.71 -27.61 0.30
CA PRO A 108 -10.30 -27.11 1.61
C PRO A 108 -8.84 -27.41 1.98
N ALA A 109 -8.25 -28.48 1.41
CA ALA A 109 -6.87 -28.84 1.68
C ALA A 109 -5.89 -27.86 1.05
N ALA A 110 -6.17 -27.39 -0.16
CA ALA A 110 -5.38 -26.33 -0.80
C ALA A 110 -5.47 -25.02 0.00
N VAL A 111 -6.67 -24.64 0.46
CA VAL A 111 -6.85 -23.46 1.32
C VAL A 111 -5.99 -23.55 2.59
N TRP A 112 -6.00 -24.71 3.24
CA TRP A 112 -5.18 -24.93 4.43
C TRP A 112 -3.69 -24.81 4.12
N GLN A 113 -3.23 -25.51 3.08
CA GLN A 113 -1.81 -25.58 2.75
C GLN A 113 -1.26 -24.23 2.27
N GLU A 114 -1.98 -23.54 1.41
CA GLU A 114 -1.49 -22.28 0.84
C GLU A 114 -1.70 -21.11 1.80
N PHE A 115 -2.88 -21.00 2.39
CA PHE A 115 -3.24 -19.83 3.17
C PHE A 115 -2.82 -19.94 4.64
N VAL A 116 -3.08 -21.06 5.31
CA VAL A 116 -2.73 -21.20 6.74
C VAL A 116 -1.25 -21.50 6.91
N VAL A 117 -0.75 -22.53 6.18
CA VAL A 117 0.64 -22.96 6.32
C VAL A 117 1.60 -22.02 5.58
N GLY A 118 1.39 -21.81 4.26
CA GLY A 118 2.28 -21.02 3.41
C GLY A 118 2.31 -19.53 3.79
N GLU A 119 1.14 -18.88 3.74
CA GLU A 119 1.05 -17.42 3.93
C GLU A 119 1.21 -16.97 5.39
N ASN A 120 0.90 -17.82 6.37
CA ASN A 120 0.94 -17.43 7.78
C ASN A 120 2.06 -18.13 8.56
N ALA A 121 2.05 -19.46 8.65
CA ALA A 121 3.05 -20.20 9.43
C ALA A 121 4.44 -20.13 8.78
N GLY A 122 4.52 -20.21 7.45
CA GLY A 122 5.79 -20.12 6.71
C GLY A 122 6.56 -18.82 6.90
N LYS A 123 5.85 -17.71 7.19
CA LYS A 123 6.48 -16.42 7.48
C LYS A 123 7.14 -16.34 8.86
N MET A 124 6.88 -17.30 9.74
CA MET A 124 7.51 -17.39 11.05
C MET A 124 8.80 -18.24 11.01
N ALA A 125 8.96 -19.09 10.00
CA ALA A 125 10.12 -19.94 9.82
C ALA A 125 11.21 -19.24 8.98
N GLY A 126 12.24 -18.73 9.60
CA GLY A 126 13.43 -18.19 8.92
C GLY A 126 14.46 -19.27 8.64
N SER A 127 15.07 -19.29 7.45
CA SER A 127 16.18 -20.18 7.08
C SER A 127 17.49 -19.88 7.85
N GLN A 128 17.65 -18.66 8.33
CA GLN A 128 18.73 -18.21 9.21
C GLN A 128 18.14 -18.00 10.60
N GLY A 129 18.87 -18.34 11.67
CA GLY A 129 18.36 -18.26 13.04
C GLY A 129 17.56 -16.98 13.32
N TYR A 130 16.44 -17.10 14.02
CA TYR A 130 15.47 -16.01 14.25
C TYR A 130 16.13 -14.68 14.70
N TRP A 131 17.03 -14.73 15.65
CA TRP A 131 17.70 -13.55 16.19
C TRP A 131 18.62 -12.87 15.17
N HIS A 132 19.28 -13.63 14.32
CA HIS A 132 20.06 -13.05 13.23
C HIS A 132 19.16 -12.29 12.24
N ALA A 133 18.08 -12.93 11.79
CA ALA A 133 17.10 -12.29 10.91
C ALA A 133 16.41 -11.08 11.58
N ALA A 134 16.19 -11.12 12.90
CA ALA A 134 15.55 -10.06 13.66
C ALA A 134 16.44 -8.82 13.83
N LEU A 135 17.75 -8.97 13.96
CA LEU A 135 18.66 -7.86 14.24
C LEU A 135 19.49 -7.41 13.03
N TRP A 136 19.87 -8.36 12.17
CA TRP A 136 20.83 -8.15 11.09
C TRP A 136 20.36 -8.64 9.71
N GLY A 137 19.13 -9.18 9.60
CA GLY A 137 18.55 -9.57 8.33
C GLY A 137 18.18 -8.38 7.45
N ASP A 138 17.66 -8.66 6.25
CA ASP A 138 17.26 -7.65 5.26
C ASP A 138 16.19 -6.69 5.80
N TYR A 139 15.34 -7.18 6.73
CA TYR A 139 14.29 -6.39 7.39
C TYR A 139 14.37 -6.59 8.92
N PRO A 140 15.31 -5.97 9.62
CA PRO A 140 15.43 -6.08 11.08
C PRO A 140 14.23 -5.43 11.81
N ILE A 141 14.06 -5.74 13.10
CA ILE A 141 12.92 -5.28 13.92
C ILE A 141 12.74 -3.75 13.86
N TRP A 142 13.83 -3.00 13.92
CA TRP A 142 13.78 -1.55 13.90
C TRP A 142 13.26 -0.96 12.56
N THR A 143 13.29 -1.71 11.45
CA THR A 143 12.70 -1.26 10.18
C THR A 143 11.19 -1.13 10.26
N GLN A 144 10.52 -1.88 11.14
CA GLN A 144 9.07 -1.72 11.36
C GLN A 144 8.72 -0.36 11.98
N LEU A 145 9.60 0.21 12.78
CA LEU A 145 9.42 1.59 13.25
C LEU A 145 9.52 2.59 12.09
N LEU A 146 10.47 2.38 11.18
CA LEU A 146 10.61 3.20 9.97
C LEU A 146 9.44 3.02 9.00
N ALA A 147 8.76 1.86 9.04
CA ALA A 147 7.59 1.59 8.21
C ALA A 147 6.43 2.58 8.45
N TYR A 148 6.29 3.13 9.64
CA TYR A 148 5.33 4.21 9.91
C TYR A 148 5.69 5.50 9.16
N LEU A 149 6.98 5.82 9.05
CA LEU A 149 7.46 6.98 8.30
C LEU A 149 7.29 6.76 6.79
N GLU A 150 7.67 5.56 6.31
CA GLU A 150 7.52 5.18 4.90
C GLU A 150 6.06 5.28 4.45
N ASN A 151 5.13 4.71 5.23
CA ASN A 151 3.71 4.74 4.90
C ASN A 151 3.04 6.11 5.16
N ALA A 152 3.67 7.02 5.90
CA ALA A 152 3.21 8.40 6.00
C ALA A 152 3.44 9.20 4.70
N GLY A 153 4.20 8.63 3.75
CA GLY A 153 4.47 9.24 2.47
C GLY A 153 5.13 10.62 2.65
N LEU A 154 4.64 11.63 1.97
CA LEU A 154 5.21 12.97 2.01
C LEU A 154 5.12 13.66 3.39
N LEU A 155 4.28 13.18 4.29
CA LEU A 155 4.15 13.73 5.66
C LEU A 155 5.12 13.09 6.67
N TRP A 156 6.07 12.30 6.23
CA TRP A 156 6.99 11.58 7.12
C TRP A 156 7.74 12.50 8.10
N PHE A 157 8.16 13.72 7.67
CA PHE A 157 8.76 14.69 8.58
C PHE A 157 7.78 15.19 9.64
N VAL A 158 6.52 15.39 9.29
CA VAL A 158 5.49 15.81 10.25
C VAL A 158 5.25 14.69 11.27
N VAL A 159 5.28 13.42 10.84
CA VAL A 159 5.20 12.26 11.74
C VAL A 159 6.45 12.17 12.64
N MET A 160 7.64 12.44 12.13
CA MET A 160 8.84 12.57 12.98
C MET A 160 8.69 13.69 14.01
N GLY A 161 8.12 14.83 13.60
CA GLY A 161 7.81 15.95 14.49
C GLY A 161 6.81 15.57 15.59
N LEU A 162 5.80 14.76 15.26
CA LEU A 162 4.85 14.21 16.22
C LEU A 162 5.55 13.27 17.21
N ALA A 163 6.39 12.35 16.71
CA ALA A 163 7.15 11.43 17.55
C ALA A 163 8.09 12.19 18.52
N TRP A 164 8.77 13.20 18.02
CA TRP A 164 9.62 14.08 18.81
C TRP A 164 8.82 14.82 19.90
N ALA A 165 7.69 15.41 19.55
CA ALA A 165 6.81 16.10 20.52
C ALA A 165 6.28 15.15 21.59
N GLY A 166 5.91 13.92 21.20
CA GLY A 166 5.49 12.86 22.10
C GLY A 166 6.61 12.44 23.06
N ALA A 167 7.80 12.15 22.53
CA ALA A 167 8.97 11.80 23.34
C ALA A 167 9.29 12.90 24.36
N ARG A 168 9.32 14.15 23.91
CA ARG A 168 9.57 15.30 24.79
C ARG A 168 8.51 15.46 25.88
N ALA A 169 7.24 15.16 25.55
CA ALA A 169 6.17 15.18 26.55
C ALA A 169 6.34 14.09 27.62
N LEU A 170 6.79 12.89 27.22
CA LEU A 170 7.09 11.79 28.15
C LEU A 170 8.28 12.13 29.06
N PHE A 171 9.38 12.65 28.49
CA PHE A 171 10.55 13.10 29.28
C PHE A 171 10.21 14.23 30.25
N ASN A 172 9.25 15.08 29.92
CA ASN A 172 8.76 16.14 30.82
C ASN A 172 7.75 15.63 31.86
N GLY A 173 7.64 14.31 32.07
CA GLY A 173 6.84 13.69 33.14
C GLY A 173 5.34 13.66 32.88
N LYS A 174 4.87 13.87 31.63
CA LYS A 174 3.46 13.67 31.29
C LYS A 174 3.11 12.19 31.40
N ARG A 175 2.19 11.87 32.31
CA ARG A 175 1.79 10.49 32.56
C ARG A 175 0.77 10.02 31.55
N TRP A 176 0.90 8.79 31.10
CA TRP A 176 -0.04 8.07 30.22
C TRP A 176 -1.49 8.13 30.71
N ALA A 177 -1.68 8.10 32.05
CA ALA A 177 -3.00 8.18 32.67
C ALA A 177 -3.78 9.47 32.40
N HIS A 178 -3.10 10.57 32.02
CA HIS A 178 -3.75 11.84 31.71
C HIS A 178 -4.17 11.98 30.24
N ILE A 179 -3.83 10.98 29.38
CA ILE A 179 -4.26 10.96 27.99
C ILE A 179 -5.73 10.51 27.96
N PRO A 180 -6.62 11.22 27.22
CA PRO A 180 -8.01 10.81 27.07
C PRO A 180 -8.14 9.38 26.53
N ALA A 181 -9.15 8.64 26.99
CA ALA A 181 -9.32 7.25 26.60
C ALA A 181 -9.36 7.00 25.08
N PRO A 182 -10.03 7.82 24.24
CA PRO A 182 -10.01 7.65 22.80
C PRO A 182 -8.60 7.80 22.20
N GLU A 183 -7.87 8.84 22.58
CA GLU A 183 -6.49 9.06 22.11
C GLU A 183 -5.56 7.93 22.56
N ARG A 184 -5.71 7.47 23.81
CA ARG A 184 -4.95 6.33 24.35
C ARG A 184 -5.20 5.06 23.56
N THR A 185 -6.42 4.81 23.08
CA THR A 185 -6.75 3.66 22.22
C THR A 185 -6.05 3.77 20.87
N LEU A 186 -5.93 4.98 20.31
CA LEU A 186 -5.17 5.18 19.04
C LEU A 186 -3.69 4.86 19.24
N TRP A 187 -3.08 5.34 20.32
CA TRP A 187 -1.69 5.02 20.64
C TRP A 187 -1.47 3.53 20.89
N LEU A 188 -2.41 2.86 21.59
CA LEU A 188 -2.38 1.41 21.79
C LEU A 188 -2.49 0.67 20.45
N TRP A 189 -3.34 1.13 19.52
CA TRP A 189 -3.43 0.57 18.19
C TRP A 189 -2.08 0.63 17.48
N LEU A 190 -1.44 1.78 17.43
CA LEU A 190 -0.12 1.96 16.82
C LEU A 190 0.93 1.03 17.48
N LEU A 191 0.99 1.02 18.80
CA LEU A 191 1.98 0.20 19.53
C LEU A 191 1.77 -1.30 19.30
N VAL A 192 0.54 -1.78 19.38
CA VAL A 192 0.22 -3.20 19.20
C VAL A 192 0.55 -3.66 17.79
N TRP A 193 0.23 -2.85 16.77
CA TRP A 193 0.60 -3.15 15.39
C TRP A 193 2.11 -3.22 15.22
N LEU A 194 2.84 -2.26 15.78
CA LEU A 194 4.30 -2.28 15.76
C LEU A 194 4.86 -3.56 16.36
N VAL A 195 4.42 -3.91 17.60
CA VAL A 195 4.92 -5.07 18.33
C VAL A 195 4.62 -6.38 17.57
N ILE A 196 3.35 -6.58 17.16
CA ILE A 196 2.95 -7.84 16.52
C ILE A 196 3.68 -8.05 15.20
N PHE A 197 3.82 -7.01 14.36
CA PHE A 197 4.52 -7.14 13.09
C PHE A 197 6.04 -7.06 13.17
N SER A 198 6.58 -6.79 14.34
CA SER A 198 8.01 -6.97 14.63
C SER A 198 8.37 -8.43 14.92
N LEU A 199 7.41 -9.28 15.31
CA LEU A 199 7.66 -10.67 15.69
C LEU A 199 7.99 -11.61 14.50
N PRO A 200 7.31 -11.57 13.33
CA PRO A 200 7.64 -12.47 12.22
C PRO A 200 9.07 -12.27 11.73
N SER A 201 9.68 -13.32 11.17
CA SER A 201 11.00 -13.25 10.54
C SER A 201 10.96 -12.51 9.19
N GLN A 202 9.84 -12.63 8.46
CA GLN A 202 9.60 -11.91 7.21
C GLN A 202 8.79 -10.65 7.50
N ARG A 203 9.47 -9.51 7.54
CA ARG A 203 8.87 -8.20 7.82
C ARG A 203 8.67 -7.42 6.53
N SER A 204 7.68 -6.52 6.52
CA SER A 204 7.45 -5.61 5.39
C SER A 204 6.75 -4.34 5.89
N ALA A 205 7.15 -3.19 5.34
CA ALA A 205 6.53 -1.90 5.69
C ALA A 205 5.02 -1.87 5.44
N ARG A 206 4.52 -2.59 4.43
CA ARG A 206 3.07 -2.67 4.12
C ARG A 206 2.22 -3.27 5.24
N TYR A 207 2.80 -3.99 6.19
CA TYR A 207 2.04 -4.61 7.26
C TYR A 207 1.50 -3.60 8.28
N VAL A 208 2.07 -2.40 8.37
CA VAL A 208 1.54 -1.34 9.24
C VAL A 208 0.52 -0.43 8.57
N ILE A 209 0.21 -0.61 7.27
CA ILE A 209 -0.79 0.20 6.56
C ILE A 209 -2.14 0.28 7.31
N PRO A 210 -2.70 -0.82 7.90
CA PRO A 210 -3.95 -0.72 8.65
C PRO A 210 -3.84 0.11 9.94
N ALA A 211 -2.65 0.44 10.39
CA ALA A 211 -2.44 1.34 11.52
C ALA A 211 -2.42 2.82 11.12
N MET A 212 -2.25 3.13 9.82
CA MET A 212 -2.12 4.50 9.34
C MET A 212 -3.32 5.40 9.62
N PRO A 213 -4.59 4.94 9.57
CA PRO A 213 -5.72 5.76 10.00
C PRO A 213 -5.60 6.24 11.47
N ALA A 214 -5.10 5.39 12.38
CA ALA A 214 -4.86 5.79 13.76
C ALA A 214 -3.74 6.83 13.85
N LEU A 215 -2.66 6.66 13.09
CA LEU A 215 -1.57 7.65 13.01
C LEU A 215 -2.09 9.00 12.50
N ALA A 216 -2.91 9.00 11.45
CA ALA A 216 -3.51 10.21 10.91
C ALA A 216 -4.39 10.93 11.94
N MET A 217 -5.19 10.17 12.72
CA MET A 217 -6.02 10.75 13.78
C MET A 217 -5.17 11.33 14.92
N VAL A 218 -4.15 10.63 15.38
CA VAL A 218 -3.22 11.14 16.40
C VAL A 218 -2.49 12.39 15.89
N LEU A 219 -2.05 12.36 14.62
CA LEU A 219 -1.42 13.53 14.00
C LEU A 219 -2.39 14.71 13.96
N ALA A 220 -3.64 14.51 13.59
CA ALA A 220 -4.67 15.56 13.59
C ALA A 220 -4.92 16.15 14.98
N LEU A 221 -5.00 15.31 16.04
CA LEU A 221 -5.15 15.74 17.43
C LEU A 221 -3.98 16.61 17.92
N HIS A 222 -2.79 16.37 17.40
CA HIS A 222 -1.58 17.07 17.83
C HIS A 222 -1.01 18.02 16.74
N TRP A 223 -1.76 18.28 15.68
CA TRP A 223 -1.34 19.04 14.52
C TRP A 223 -0.72 20.40 14.90
N GLU A 224 -1.36 21.11 15.81
CA GLU A 224 -0.90 22.42 16.28
C GLU A 224 0.35 22.35 17.19
N ARG A 225 0.65 21.18 17.76
CA ARG A 225 1.79 20.96 18.65
C ARG A 225 3.08 20.63 17.89
N VAL A 226 2.95 20.19 16.64
CA VAL A 226 4.11 19.93 15.78
C VAL A 226 4.76 21.25 15.39
N ALA A 227 6.06 21.37 15.62
CA ALA A 227 6.81 22.58 15.32
C ALA A 227 6.84 22.89 13.81
N ARG A 228 6.76 24.16 13.45
CA ARG A 228 6.77 24.65 12.07
C ARG A 228 7.93 24.09 11.24
N PHE A 229 9.08 23.89 11.84
CA PHE A 229 10.27 23.34 11.19
C PHE A 229 9.97 22.04 10.39
N TRP A 230 9.19 21.11 10.95
CA TRP A 230 8.85 19.85 10.31
C TRP A 230 7.96 20.04 9.06
N PHE A 231 7.07 21.03 9.11
CA PHE A 231 6.27 21.42 7.94
C PHE A 231 7.12 22.06 6.85
N LEU A 232 8.13 22.88 7.20
CA LEU A 232 9.05 23.45 6.24
C LEU A 232 9.89 22.38 5.53
N LEU A 233 10.35 21.35 6.25
CA LEU A 233 11.01 20.19 5.63
C LEU A 233 10.07 19.44 4.66
N THR A 234 8.82 19.24 5.07
CA THR A 234 7.79 18.64 4.20
C THR A 234 7.58 19.50 2.94
N LEU A 235 7.46 20.81 3.09
CA LEU A 235 7.31 21.74 1.96
C LEU A 235 8.52 21.70 1.02
N ALA A 236 9.74 21.58 1.53
CA ALA A 236 10.95 21.46 0.71
C ALA A 236 10.91 20.19 -0.17
N ILE A 237 10.60 19.03 0.45
CA ILE A 237 10.52 17.76 -0.29
C ILE A 237 9.35 17.77 -1.28
N THR A 238 8.17 18.24 -0.87
CA THR A 238 7.01 18.30 -1.77
C THR A 238 7.25 19.26 -2.93
N SER A 239 7.95 20.37 -2.72
CA SER A 239 8.34 21.29 -3.81
C SER A 239 9.24 20.60 -4.83
N THR A 240 10.25 19.85 -4.36
CA THR A 240 11.13 19.07 -5.23
C THR A 240 10.34 18.02 -6.03
N ALA A 241 9.46 17.28 -5.35
CA ALA A 241 8.63 16.27 -6.00
C ALA A 241 7.67 16.87 -7.05
N VAL A 242 7.04 18.01 -6.72
CA VAL A 242 6.14 18.73 -7.65
C VAL A 242 6.90 19.24 -8.89
N VAL A 243 8.12 19.78 -8.71
CA VAL A 243 8.95 20.23 -9.84
C VAL A 243 9.32 19.05 -10.74
N LEU A 244 9.73 17.91 -10.17
CA LEU A 244 10.02 16.70 -10.93
C LEU A 244 8.80 16.18 -11.69
N LEU A 245 7.62 16.16 -11.05
CA LEU A 245 6.37 15.78 -11.71
C LEU A 245 5.99 16.76 -12.82
N GLY A 246 6.23 18.06 -12.64
CA GLY A 246 6.07 19.06 -13.69
C GLY A 246 6.99 18.77 -14.89
N ARG A 247 8.24 18.38 -14.63
CA ARG A 247 9.17 17.95 -15.68
C ARG A 247 8.72 16.69 -16.38
N ILE A 248 8.22 15.70 -15.63
CA ILE A 248 7.64 14.48 -16.21
C ILE A 248 6.44 14.82 -17.09
N ALA A 249 5.53 15.70 -16.64
CA ALA A 249 4.39 16.17 -17.43
C ALA A 249 4.80 16.79 -18.76
N TRP A 250 5.84 17.60 -18.73
CA TRP A 250 6.38 18.23 -19.92
C TRP A 250 6.88 17.19 -20.91
N VAL A 251 7.76 16.27 -20.45
CA VAL A 251 8.34 15.21 -21.28
C VAL A 251 7.27 14.28 -21.84
N MET A 252 6.25 13.93 -21.05
CA MET A 252 5.11 13.14 -21.57
C MET A 252 4.41 13.85 -22.74
N GLY A 253 4.32 15.18 -22.69
CA GLY A 253 3.80 15.95 -23.80
C GLY A 253 4.67 15.91 -25.05
N ASP A 254 5.98 15.97 -24.89
CA ASP A 254 6.93 15.90 -26.00
C ASP A 254 6.97 14.49 -26.64
N MET A 255 6.65 13.46 -25.88
CA MET A 255 6.60 12.05 -26.31
C MET A 255 5.21 11.61 -26.76
N ASP A 256 4.22 12.50 -26.78
CA ASP A 256 2.81 12.22 -27.07
C ASP A 256 2.21 11.12 -26.18
N ILE A 257 2.55 11.15 -24.88
CA ILE A 257 2.07 10.21 -23.88
C ILE A 257 0.86 10.80 -23.18
N GLY A 258 -0.27 10.09 -23.23
CA GLY A 258 -1.53 10.50 -22.58
C GLY A 258 -2.29 11.57 -23.35
N THR A 259 -3.34 12.13 -22.72
CA THR A 259 -4.17 13.15 -23.35
C THR A 259 -3.76 14.57 -22.96
N PRO A 260 -3.88 15.56 -23.87
CA PRO A 260 -3.56 16.96 -23.54
C PRO A 260 -4.33 17.49 -22.30
N THR A 261 -5.59 17.08 -22.14
CA THR A 261 -6.43 17.49 -21.00
C THR A 261 -5.85 17.04 -19.67
N LEU A 262 -5.43 15.76 -19.56
CA LEU A 262 -4.82 15.22 -18.34
C LEU A 262 -3.49 15.91 -18.03
N ARG A 263 -2.71 16.22 -19.06
CA ARG A 263 -1.45 16.94 -18.93
C ARG A 263 -1.67 18.34 -18.34
N TRP A 264 -2.61 19.10 -18.90
CA TRP A 264 -2.92 20.44 -18.36
C TRP A 264 -3.49 20.40 -16.95
N ALA A 265 -4.35 19.43 -16.65
CA ALA A 265 -4.84 19.24 -15.28
C ALA A 265 -3.70 18.93 -14.29
N ALA A 266 -2.73 18.09 -14.69
CA ALA A 266 -1.56 17.80 -13.88
C ALA A 266 -0.66 19.03 -13.71
N MET A 267 -0.43 19.81 -14.77
CA MET A 267 0.33 21.06 -14.70
C MET A 267 -0.35 22.09 -13.78
N LEU A 268 -1.67 22.15 -13.77
CA LEU A 268 -2.42 22.98 -12.81
C LEU A 268 -2.19 22.47 -11.37
N ALA A 269 -2.25 21.16 -11.13
CA ALA A 269 -1.95 20.59 -9.80
C ALA A 269 -0.52 20.89 -9.35
N VAL A 270 0.45 20.86 -10.28
CA VAL A 270 1.85 21.28 -10.05
C VAL A 270 1.89 22.75 -9.65
N ALA A 271 1.23 23.63 -10.40
CA ALA A 271 1.23 25.07 -10.12
C ALA A 271 0.61 25.38 -8.76
N VAL A 272 -0.52 24.75 -8.43
CA VAL A 272 -1.18 24.88 -7.11
C VAL A 272 -0.28 24.38 -5.99
N GLY A 273 0.38 23.22 -6.17
CA GLY A 273 1.32 22.65 -5.20
C GLY A 273 2.51 23.59 -4.93
N LEU A 274 3.11 24.18 -5.98
CA LEU A 274 4.21 25.15 -5.85
C LEU A 274 3.76 26.45 -5.20
N ALA A 275 2.61 26.98 -5.59
CA ALA A 275 2.05 28.19 -4.98
C ALA A 275 1.75 27.98 -3.48
N ALA A 276 1.19 26.81 -3.13
CA ALA A 276 0.99 26.44 -1.74
C ALA A 276 2.31 26.35 -0.96
N ALA A 277 3.32 25.69 -1.53
CA ALA A 277 4.63 25.56 -0.90
C ALA A 277 5.28 26.93 -0.66
N LEU A 278 5.26 27.82 -1.65
CA LEU A 278 5.77 29.19 -1.52
C LEU A 278 5.01 29.97 -0.44
N ALA A 279 3.68 29.93 -0.45
CA ALA A 279 2.85 30.59 0.55
C ALA A 279 3.14 30.07 1.97
N GLY A 280 3.35 28.75 2.14
CA GLY A 280 3.67 28.12 3.41
C GLY A 280 5.06 28.47 3.94
N CYS A 281 6.02 28.69 3.05
CA CYS A 281 7.36 29.17 3.42
C CYS A 281 7.31 30.65 3.86
N LEU A 282 6.61 31.51 3.12
CA LEU A 282 6.57 32.95 3.37
C LEU A 282 5.67 33.32 4.55
N ARG A 283 4.54 32.61 4.74
CA ARG A 283 3.54 32.93 5.77
C ARG A 283 3.52 31.88 6.88
N PRO A 284 4.05 32.17 8.10
CA PRO A 284 4.12 31.20 9.18
C PRO A 284 2.81 30.50 9.52
N ASN A 285 1.71 31.25 9.53
CA ASN A 285 0.37 30.73 9.87
C ASN A 285 -0.20 29.78 8.80
N TRP A 286 0.38 29.77 7.60
CA TRP A 286 -0.08 28.94 6.49
C TRP A 286 0.74 27.66 6.32
N SER A 287 1.92 27.55 6.95
CA SER A 287 2.85 26.45 6.72
C SER A 287 2.21 25.06 6.86
N ARG A 288 1.29 24.88 7.82
CA ARG A 288 0.59 23.61 8.07
C ARG A 288 -0.37 23.23 6.95
N ASN A 289 -1.29 24.14 6.60
CA ASN A 289 -2.28 23.91 5.54
C ASN A 289 -1.60 23.84 4.16
N ALA A 290 -0.59 24.64 3.96
CA ALA A 290 0.22 24.63 2.75
C ALA A 290 0.93 23.29 2.53
N ALA A 291 1.46 22.66 3.60
CA ALA A 291 2.07 21.34 3.50
C ALA A 291 1.07 20.29 3.01
N LEU A 292 -0.17 20.28 3.53
CA LEU A 292 -1.22 19.38 3.05
C LEU A 292 -1.56 19.65 1.59
N LEU A 293 -1.74 20.91 1.21
CA LEU A 293 -2.11 21.28 -0.16
C LEU A 293 -0.98 20.97 -1.15
N ALA A 294 0.29 21.16 -0.77
CA ALA A 294 1.45 20.77 -1.56
C ALA A 294 1.53 19.24 -1.74
N CYS A 295 1.29 18.45 -0.68
CA CYS A 295 1.21 17.00 -0.77
C CYS A 295 0.08 16.57 -1.71
N LEU A 296 -1.10 17.17 -1.62
CA LEU A 296 -2.22 16.91 -2.54
C LEU A 296 -1.85 17.24 -3.99
N GLY A 297 -1.10 18.32 -4.22
CA GLY A 297 -0.55 18.67 -5.53
C GLY A 297 0.33 17.58 -6.13
N VAL A 298 1.22 16.97 -5.32
CA VAL A 298 2.05 15.84 -5.74
C VAL A 298 1.18 14.64 -6.10
N TYR A 299 0.28 14.21 -5.21
CA TYR A 299 -0.56 13.03 -5.45
C TYR A 299 -1.52 13.22 -6.62
N ALA A 300 -2.09 14.41 -6.77
CA ALA A 300 -2.95 14.73 -7.90
C ALA A 300 -2.18 14.69 -9.23
N SER A 301 -1.00 15.30 -9.29
CA SER A 301 -0.16 15.29 -10.49
C SER A 301 0.25 13.87 -10.86
N PHE A 302 0.71 13.08 -9.90
CA PHE A 302 1.07 11.67 -10.10
C PHE A 302 -0.14 10.85 -10.57
N GLY A 303 -1.29 10.99 -9.90
CA GLY A 303 -2.51 10.25 -10.21
C GLY A 303 -3.09 10.61 -11.58
N LEU A 304 -2.92 11.84 -12.04
CA LEU A 304 -3.40 12.28 -13.36
C LEU A 304 -2.51 11.81 -14.51
N MET A 305 -1.21 11.66 -14.28
CA MET A 305 -0.23 11.41 -15.35
C MET A 305 0.38 10.03 -15.31
N VAL A 306 0.99 9.67 -14.19
CA VAL A 306 1.82 8.45 -14.09
C VAL A 306 0.95 7.23 -13.84
N ALA A 307 0.03 7.29 -12.87
CA ALA A 307 -0.82 6.17 -12.51
C ALA A 307 -1.68 5.62 -13.68
N PRO A 308 -2.23 6.44 -14.60
CA PRO A 308 -3.00 5.91 -15.73
C PRO A 308 -2.20 5.02 -16.68
N LEU A 309 -0.88 5.17 -16.75
CA LEU A 309 -0.05 4.36 -17.65
C LEU A 309 0.06 2.89 -17.22
N ASP A 310 -0.11 2.61 -15.94
CA ASP A 310 -0.15 1.24 -15.40
C ASP A 310 -1.57 0.74 -15.09
N SER A 311 -2.59 1.52 -15.45
CA SER A 311 -3.99 1.15 -15.25
C SER A 311 -4.59 0.52 -16.52
N ALA A 312 -5.79 -0.04 -16.37
CA ALA A 312 -6.59 -0.55 -17.47
C ALA A 312 -6.92 0.50 -18.57
N ARG A 313 -6.70 1.79 -18.29
CA ARG A 313 -6.90 2.86 -19.29
C ARG A 313 -5.78 2.94 -20.33
N ALA A 314 -4.60 2.44 -20.02
CA ALA A 314 -3.47 2.36 -20.95
C ALA A 314 -3.54 1.06 -21.76
N GLN A 315 -4.63 0.83 -22.46
CA GLN A 315 -4.85 -0.37 -23.26
C GLN A 315 -4.24 -0.24 -24.66
N TYR A 316 -4.02 -1.40 -25.28
CA TYR A 316 -3.77 -1.45 -26.71
C TYR A 316 -4.99 -0.96 -27.49
N SER A 317 -4.81 -0.59 -28.77
CA SER A 317 -5.93 -0.12 -29.58
C SER A 317 -7.04 -1.18 -29.69
N PRO A 318 -8.32 -0.80 -29.78
CA PRO A 318 -9.41 -1.77 -29.96
C PRO A 318 -9.22 -2.68 -31.17
N ALA A 319 -8.65 -2.16 -32.25
CA ALA A 319 -8.33 -2.93 -33.47
C ALA A 319 -7.25 -4.00 -33.21
N ALA A 320 -6.26 -3.69 -32.35
CA ALA A 320 -5.25 -4.66 -31.94
C ALA A 320 -5.87 -5.74 -31.05
N LEU A 321 -6.70 -5.35 -30.08
CA LEU A 321 -7.37 -6.29 -29.18
C LEU A 321 -8.33 -7.24 -29.91
N ALA A 322 -9.04 -6.75 -30.93
CA ALA A 322 -9.91 -7.59 -31.77
C ALA A 322 -9.13 -8.71 -32.48
N GLN A 323 -7.88 -8.44 -32.89
CA GLN A 323 -7.03 -9.45 -33.53
C GLN A 323 -6.48 -10.51 -32.55
N LEU A 324 -6.57 -10.26 -31.24
CA LEU A 324 -6.08 -11.18 -30.20
C LEU A 324 -7.16 -12.07 -29.60
N GLN A 325 -8.43 -11.90 -29.96
CA GLN A 325 -9.52 -12.70 -29.41
C GLN A 325 -9.30 -14.19 -29.68
N GLY A 326 -9.36 -15.00 -28.62
CA GLY A 326 -9.14 -16.45 -28.66
C GLY A 326 -7.69 -16.88 -28.89
N LYS A 327 -6.73 -15.95 -29.05
CA LYS A 327 -5.32 -16.26 -29.32
C LYS A 327 -4.52 -16.50 -28.05
N ARG A 328 -3.46 -17.30 -28.19
CA ARG A 328 -2.46 -17.55 -27.14
C ARG A 328 -1.40 -16.45 -27.21
N VAL A 329 -1.34 -15.66 -26.14
CA VAL A 329 -0.43 -14.49 -26.07
C VAL A 329 0.63 -14.75 -25.00
N ALA A 330 1.90 -14.73 -25.39
CA ALA A 330 3.01 -14.77 -24.43
C ALA A 330 3.18 -13.39 -23.77
N VAL A 331 3.21 -13.36 -22.44
CA VAL A 331 3.31 -12.12 -21.65
C VAL A 331 4.49 -12.16 -20.67
N PRO A 332 5.21 -11.04 -20.48
CA PRO A 332 6.37 -11.02 -19.59
C PRO A 332 5.97 -11.13 -18.13
N ASN A 333 6.68 -11.95 -17.38
CA ASN A 333 6.52 -12.13 -15.94
C ASN A 333 7.87 -11.99 -15.24
N GLY A 334 8.18 -10.78 -14.74
CA GLY A 334 9.45 -10.51 -14.03
C GLY A 334 9.43 -10.89 -12.55
N PHE A 335 8.26 -11.15 -11.98
CA PHE A 335 8.06 -11.67 -10.62
C PHE A 335 6.66 -12.30 -10.51
N THR A 336 6.46 -13.14 -9.49
CA THR A 336 5.20 -13.88 -9.30
C THR A 336 3.97 -12.97 -9.35
N GLY A 337 3.03 -13.28 -10.23
CA GLY A 337 1.77 -12.56 -10.39
C GLY A 337 1.83 -11.29 -11.23
N GLN A 338 2.99 -10.86 -11.71
CA GLN A 338 3.09 -9.65 -12.55
C GLN A 338 2.27 -9.75 -13.85
N TYR A 339 2.17 -10.93 -14.43
CA TYR A 339 1.44 -11.16 -15.67
C TYR A 339 -0.08 -11.01 -15.51
N GLU A 340 -0.62 -11.10 -14.29
CA GLU A 340 -2.05 -11.02 -14.00
C GLU A 340 -2.69 -9.72 -14.52
N ARG A 341 -1.93 -8.62 -14.55
CA ARG A 341 -2.40 -7.36 -15.11
C ARG A 341 -2.82 -7.46 -16.58
N PHE A 342 -2.25 -8.38 -17.34
CA PHE A 342 -2.58 -8.55 -18.75
C PHE A 342 -3.97 -9.12 -18.97
N HIS A 343 -4.59 -9.78 -17.99
CA HIS A 343 -6.00 -10.17 -18.04
C HIS A 343 -6.94 -8.96 -18.18
N PHE A 344 -6.56 -7.82 -17.58
CA PHE A 344 -7.30 -6.56 -17.74
C PHE A 344 -7.03 -5.88 -19.08
N PHE A 345 -5.84 -6.07 -19.64
CA PHE A 345 -5.49 -5.46 -20.94
C PHE A 345 -5.97 -6.28 -22.14
N MET A 346 -6.08 -7.60 -21.97
CA MET A 346 -6.44 -8.55 -23.03
C MET A 346 -7.41 -9.62 -22.51
N PRO A 347 -8.65 -9.23 -22.11
CA PRO A 347 -9.57 -10.13 -21.38
C PRO A 347 -10.05 -11.34 -22.16
N HIS A 348 -9.92 -11.33 -23.49
CA HIS A 348 -10.40 -12.41 -24.37
C HIS A 348 -9.26 -13.23 -25.00
N SER A 349 -8.07 -13.16 -24.41
CA SER A 349 -6.89 -13.90 -24.87
C SER A 349 -6.47 -14.94 -23.84
N THR A 350 -5.86 -16.04 -24.28
CA THR A 350 -5.21 -17.01 -23.39
C THR A 350 -3.80 -16.55 -23.11
N LEU A 351 -3.52 -16.11 -21.89
CA LEU A 351 -2.23 -15.58 -21.50
C LEU A 351 -1.29 -16.70 -21.03
N VAL A 352 -0.07 -16.66 -21.52
CA VAL A 352 1.00 -17.60 -21.11
C VAL A 352 2.19 -16.78 -20.62
N PRO A 353 2.51 -16.85 -19.31
CA PRO A 353 3.63 -16.09 -18.78
C PRO A 353 4.96 -16.69 -19.20
N PHE A 354 5.92 -15.83 -19.60
CA PHE A 354 7.32 -16.21 -19.76
C PHE A 354 8.21 -15.45 -18.79
N ASP A 355 9.22 -16.13 -18.27
CA ASP A 355 10.11 -15.52 -17.28
C ASP A 355 11.16 -14.62 -17.94
N VAL A 356 11.18 -13.37 -17.51
CA VAL A 356 12.17 -12.38 -17.98
C VAL A 356 13.47 -12.44 -17.20
N ALA A 357 13.42 -12.92 -15.94
CA ALA A 357 14.50 -12.79 -14.98
C ALA A 357 15.03 -14.12 -14.41
N GLY A 358 14.52 -15.28 -14.86
CA GLY A 358 14.90 -16.60 -14.33
C GLY A 358 14.47 -16.85 -12.87
N ARG A 359 13.36 -16.22 -12.41
CA ARG A 359 12.96 -16.23 -11.00
C ARG A 359 11.60 -16.88 -10.74
N ASN A 360 10.87 -17.23 -11.77
CA ASN A 360 9.49 -17.69 -11.64
C ASN A 360 9.39 -19.16 -12.01
N THR A 361 9.15 -20.01 -11.02
CA THR A 361 8.80 -21.41 -11.24
C THR A 361 7.48 -21.51 -12.01
N GLY A 362 7.43 -22.34 -13.03
CA GLY A 362 6.23 -22.56 -13.86
C GLY A 362 6.05 -21.63 -15.07
N ALA A 363 6.85 -20.57 -15.20
CA ALA A 363 6.92 -19.80 -16.43
C ALA A 363 7.88 -20.43 -17.43
N LEU A 364 7.67 -20.20 -18.72
CA LEU A 364 8.64 -20.60 -19.74
C LEU A 364 9.98 -19.95 -19.47
N HIS A 365 11.03 -20.75 -19.45
CA HIS A 365 12.40 -20.31 -19.16
C HIS A 365 13.27 -20.35 -20.41
N PRO A 366 13.24 -19.37 -21.26
CA PRO A 366 14.26 -19.33 -22.27
C PRO A 366 15.55 -18.73 -21.71
N GLU A 367 16.48 -19.55 -21.33
CA GLU A 367 17.87 -19.16 -21.11
C GLU A 367 18.52 -18.82 -22.45
N MET A 368 18.06 -17.76 -23.08
CA MET A 368 18.44 -17.35 -24.43
C MET A 368 18.73 -15.86 -24.44
N PRO A 369 19.60 -15.38 -25.36
CA PRO A 369 19.72 -13.97 -25.65
C PRO A 369 18.35 -13.36 -26.01
N PRO A 370 18.10 -12.06 -25.76
CA PRO A 370 16.79 -11.45 -25.99
C PRO A 370 16.25 -11.62 -27.43
N THR A 371 17.11 -11.58 -28.43
CA THR A 371 16.75 -11.74 -29.85
C THR A 371 16.28 -13.16 -30.19
N GLU A 372 17.00 -14.17 -29.69
CA GLU A 372 16.64 -15.58 -29.87
C GLU A 372 15.37 -15.92 -29.06
N ARG A 373 15.23 -15.36 -27.88
CA ARG A 373 14.03 -15.51 -27.04
C ARG A 373 12.79 -14.96 -27.75
N LEU A 374 12.89 -13.79 -28.37
CA LEU A 374 11.79 -13.21 -29.11
C LEU A 374 11.41 -14.10 -30.31
N ALA A 375 12.39 -14.59 -31.05
CA ALA A 375 12.15 -15.50 -32.18
C ALA A 375 11.47 -16.81 -31.72
N PHE A 376 11.94 -17.40 -30.63
CA PHE A 376 11.32 -18.60 -30.02
C PHE A 376 9.86 -18.36 -29.63
N LEU A 377 9.58 -17.24 -28.95
CA LEU A 377 8.22 -16.91 -28.52
C LEU A 377 7.29 -16.66 -29.72
N LEU A 378 7.76 -15.97 -30.75
CA LEU A 378 6.99 -15.73 -31.96
C LEU A 378 6.74 -17.02 -32.77
N GLY A 379 7.62 -18.02 -32.67
CA GLY A 379 7.41 -19.34 -33.28
C GLY A 379 6.44 -20.24 -32.47
N SER A 380 6.20 -19.93 -31.21
CA SER A 380 5.43 -20.79 -30.29
C SER A 380 4.04 -20.24 -29.94
N PHE A 381 3.80 -18.94 -30.14
CA PHE A 381 2.58 -18.23 -29.73
C PHE A 381 2.02 -17.38 -30.88
N ASP A 382 0.71 -17.14 -30.82
CA ASP A 382 0.00 -16.33 -31.82
C ASP A 382 0.35 -14.84 -31.71
N ALA A 383 0.77 -14.39 -30.51
CA ALA A 383 1.23 -13.04 -30.25
C ALA A 383 2.19 -13.02 -29.05
N VAL A 384 3.02 -11.99 -28.99
CA VAL A 384 3.98 -11.78 -27.90
C VAL A 384 3.90 -10.33 -27.42
N VAL A 385 3.80 -10.14 -26.10
CA VAL A 385 4.04 -8.85 -25.48
C VAL A 385 5.52 -8.76 -25.15
N TRP A 386 6.23 -7.86 -25.80
CA TRP A 386 7.66 -7.66 -25.60
C TRP A 386 7.92 -6.36 -24.85
N LEU A 387 8.52 -6.45 -23.67
CA LEU A 387 8.87 -5.30 -22.85
C LEU A 387 10.24 -4.75 -23.26
N ASP A 388 10.26 -3.51 -23.71
CA ASP A 388 11.47 -2.75 -23.91
C ASP A 388 11.59 -1.63 -22.89
N ASN A 389 12.67 -1.65 -22.14
CA ASN A 389 12.94 -0.64 -21.10
C ASN A 389 13.58 0.63 -21.66
N ASP A 390 13.92 0.66 -22.93
CA ASP A 390 14.38 1.86 -23.61
C ASP A 390 13.20 2.58 -24.27
N SER A 391 12.86 3.76 -23.78
CA SER A 391 11.80 4.59 -24.35
C SER A 391 12.13 5.14 -25.74
N GLN A 392 13.41 5.19 -26.09
CA GLN A 392 13.93 5.65 -27.39
C GLN A 392 14.02 4.51 -28.40
N ALA A 393 13.90 3.25 -27.96
CA ALA A 393 14.01 2.11 -28.84
C ALA A 393 13.00 2.17 -29.98
N THR A 394 13.48 1.92 -31.19
CA THR A 394 12.65 1.56 -32.33
C THR A 394 11.99 0.21 -32.07
N ALA A 395 10.92 -0.12 -32.81
CA ALA A 395 10.30 -1.43 -32.70
C ALA A 395 11.37 -2.55 -32.81
N PRO A 396 11.23 -3.63 -32.00
CA PRO A 396 12.19 -4.71 -32.01
C PRO A 396 12.42 -5.23 -33.43
N SER A 397 13.67 -5.36 -33.84
CA SER A 397 13.99 -5.99 -35.13
C SER A 397 13.69 -7.48 -34.99
N CYS A 398 12.63 -7.93 -35.60
CA CYS A 398 12.22 -9.32 -35.60
C CYS A 398 12.69 -9.93 -36.96
N ALA A 399 13.76 -10.71 -36.94
CA ALA A 399 14.16 -11.47 -38.07
C ALA A 399 13.68 -12.92 -37.98
N PRO A 400 13.14 -13.54 -38.99
CA PRO A 400 12.49 -12.98 -40.17
C PRO A 400 11.01 -12.71 -39.90
N ALA A 401 10.62 -11.48 -40.05
CA ALA A 401 9.24 -11.05 -40.15
C ALA A 401 8.34 -11.26 -38.93
N CYS A 402 8.42 -10.35 -37.98
CA CYS A 402 7.27 -10.08 -37.12
C CYS A 402 6.53 -8.82 -37.62
N ARG A 403 5.23 -8.75 -37.27
CA ARG A 403 4.40 -7.57 -37.49
C ARG A 403 4.12 -6.89 -36.17
N VAL A 404 4.47 -5.63 -36.04
CA VAL A 404 4.10 -4.79 -34.90
C VAL A 404 2.61 -4.47 -35.02
N LEU A 405 1.80 -4.91 -34.03
CA LEU A 405 0.39 -4.61 -33.98
C LEU A 405 0.11 -3.29 -33.25
N GLY A 406 0.99 -2.93 -32.33
CA GLY A 406 0.93 -1.70 -31.56
C GLY A 406 1.87 -1.74 -30.38
N TYR A 407 1.83 -0.69 -29.59
CA TYR A 407 2.53 -0.62 -28.32
C TYR A 407 1.70 0.17 -27.31
N ARG A 408 2.03 0.00 -26.03
CA ARG A 408 1.58 0.88 -24.95
C ARG A 408 2.78 1.38 -24.17
N TRP A 409 2.65 2.55 -23.56
CA TRP A 409 3.64 3.05 -22.64
C TRP A 409 3.56 2.30 -21.31
N HIS A 410 4.71 2.03 -20.72
CA HIS A 410 4.87 1.40 -19.43
C HIS A 410 5.75 2.26 -18.53
N VAL A 411 5.38 2.38 -17.26
CA VAL A 411 6.19 3.04 -16.24
C VAL A 411 7.03 2.00 -15.51
N LYS A 412 8.33 2.19 -15.48
CA LYS A 412 9.23 1.33 -14.73
C LYS A 412 8.98 1.50 -13.25
N SER A 413 8.50 0.46 -12.59
CA SER A 413 8.27 0.43 -11.14
C SER A 413 9.51 0.03 -10.34
N ARG A 414 10.53 -0.50 -11.00
CA ARG A 414 11.79 -0.94 -10.40
C ARG A 414 12.96 -0.44 -11.22
N HIS A 415 13.92 0.16 -10.54
CA HIS A 415 15.15 0.65 -11.13
C HIS A 415 16.35 -0.17 -10.64
N LYS A 416 17.33 -0.38 -11.52
CA LYS A 416 18.62 -0.95 -11.13
C LYS A 416 19.41 0.09 -10.32
N SER A 417 20.31 -0.37 -9.46
CA SER A 417 21.24 0.53 -8.76
C SER A 417 22.02 1.35 -9.78
N GLY A 418 22.03 2.67 -9.61
CA GLY A 418 22.70 3.61 -10.52
C GLY A 418 21.94 3.96 -11.79
N GLU A 419 20.74 3.43 -12.05
CA GLU A 419 19.92 3.80 -13.21
C GLU A 419 19.39 5.23 -13.09
N VAL A 420 19.01 5.66 -11.89
CA VAL A 420 18.59 7.04 -11.61
C VAL A 420 19.70 7.73 -10.83
N THR A 421 20.25 8.78 -11.42
CA THR A 421 21.36 9.59 -10.87
C THR A 421 20.99 11.06 -10.86
N LEU A 422 21.74 11.89 -10.14
CA LEU A 422 21.55 13.34 -10.16
C LEU A 422 21.75 13.93 -11.57
N ALA A 423 22.55 13.28 -12.41
CA ALA A 423 22.80 13.73 -13.77
C ALA A 423 21.63 13.48 -14.72
N ASN A 424 20.89 12.37 -14.52
CA ASN A 424 19.81 11.97 -15.43
C ASN A 424 18.40 12.11 -14.84
N VAL A 425 18.24 12.41 -13.54
CA VAL A 425 16.92 12.54 -12.90
C VAL A 425 16.01 13.54 -13.62
N TRP A 426 16.60 14.58 -14.25
CA TRP A 426 15.87 15.59 -15.03
C TRP A 426 15.43 15.12 -16.41
N TYR A 427 15.86 13.93 -16.84
CA TYR A 427 15.55 13.32 -18.14
C TYR A 427 14.71 12.04 -17.96
N PRO A 428 13.43 12.15 -17.53
CA PRO A 428 12.60 10.99 -17.20
C PRO A 428 12.39 10.03 -18.39
N GLN A 429 12.54 10.49 -19.63
CA GLN A 429 12.52 9.64 -20.82
C GLN A 429 13.62 8.56 -20.80
N GLN A 430 14.71 8.75 -20.08
CA GLN A 430 15.81 7.78 -20.04
C GLN A 430 15.61 6.68 -18.99
N TRP A 431 14.85 6.95 -17.93
CA TRP A 431 14.76 6.02 -16.82
C TRP A 431 13.35 5.66 -16.38
N LEU A 432 12.33 6.49 -16.67
CA LEU A 432 10.98 6.28 -16.16
C LEU A 432 10.10 5.47 -17.11
N PHE A 433 10.22 5.67 -18.42
CA PHE A 433 9.32 5.08 -19.39
C PHE A 433 9.96 3.91 -20.15
N GLY A 434 9.14 2.91 -20.45
CA GLY A 434 9.42 1.82 -21.37
C GLY A 434 8.24 1.61 -22.30
N ARG A 435 8.38 0.71 -23.28
CA ARG A 435 7.31 0.32 -24.19
C ARG A 435 7.02 -1.15 -24.07
N GLU A 436 5.75 -1.50 -24.03
CA GLU A 436 5.26 -2.87 -24.19
C GLU A 436 4.74 -3.03 -25.60
N TRP A 437 5.56 -3.64 -26.43
CA TRP A 437 5.25 -3.90 -27.85
C TRP A 437 4.36 -5.13 -27.97
N LEU A 438 3.31 -5.05 -28.78
CA LEU A 438 2.47 -6.17 -29.14
C LEU A 438 2.87 -6.64 -30.54
N LEU A 439 3.38 -7.86 -30.63
CA LEU A 439 3.99 -8.41 -31.81
C LEU A 439 3.20 -9.66 -32.25
N LEU A 440 2.99 -9.79 -33.54
CA LEU A 440 2.49 -11.01 -34.18
C LEU A 440 3.61 -11.68 -34.98
N PRO A 441 3.59 -13.02 -35.12
CA PRO A 441 4.41 -13.68 -36.12
C PRO A 441 4.15 -13.07 -37.50
N GLY A 442 5.20 -12.89 -38.30
CA GLY A 442 5.05 -12.52 -39.69
C GLY A 442 4.31 -13.61 -40.48
N ALA A 443 3.66 -13.25 -41.57
CA ALA A 443 3.15 -14.24 -42.48
C ALA A 443 4.34 -15.09 -42.94
N ALA A 444 4.27 -16.40 -42.75
CA ALA A 444 5.18 -17.31 -43.42
C ALA A 444 4.99 -17.11 -44.92
N ASN A 445 5.99 -16.56 -45.60
CA ASN A 445 6.03 -16.52 -47.06
C ASN A 445 6.17 -17.93 -47.62
#